data_995c7f78658e401125833877775a8993
#
_entry.id   995c7f78658e401125833877775a8993
#
_cell.length_a   1.000
_cell.length_b   1.000
_cell.length_c   1.000
_cell.angle_alpha   90.00
_cell.angle_beta   90.00
_cell.angle_gamma   90.00
#
_symmetry.space_group_name_H-M   'P 1'
#
loop_
_entity.id
_entity.type
_entity.pdbx_description
1 polymer ?
#
loop_
_entity_poly.entity_id
_entity_poly.type
_entity_poly.pdbx_seq_one_letter_code
_entity_poly.pdbx_strand_id
1 'polypeptide(L)'
;MKIRVPVLVICLLPLALSAQITGGRHVFQFMTLSPSARITALGGAQITVQDDDVAFAAANPAALNPSMDGRLTFQHNFYLSDIQHGYAAYGAHLPKLGFTVHGGLQYMNYGDIKQADEFGNITGKVKAAETAFTLGAARQLTERISLGLNVRFGVSTLDVYQASALATDLGALYVDTASRFSAAIVLRNVGTELATYNDVREDLPYDLQVGFSKRLRHLPFRLTVIAHHLNQWDLRYDDPDNQDDGVLLFGGDQNQSQGNPGLDNFFRHFIFSGEFLLGRNESFRLRVGYNHLRKKELSVRNYRSLAGFSGGVGFKINRFRLDVGYGAYHLAGGVLHVGIGTNLKDFF
;
A
#
# COMPACT_ATOMS: atom_id res chain seq x y z
N MET A 1 39.08 26.92 -0.16
CA MET A 1 38.01 27.44 0.72
C MET A 1 37.18 26.23 1.20
N LYS A 2 37.37 25.77 2.45
CA LYS A 2 36.75 24.56 2.97
C LYS A 2 35.35 24.93 3.53
N ILE A 3 34.31 24.54 2.82
CA ILE A 3 32.91 24.70 3.28
C ILE A 3 32.63 23.63 4.34
N ARG A 4 32.53 24.06 5.60
CA ARG A 4 32.05 23.22 6.70
C ARG A 4 30.52 23.20 6.63
N VAL A 5 29.95 22.03 6.32
CA VAL A 5 28.52 21.78 6.43
C VAL A 5 28.22 21.50 7.91
N PRO A 6 27.37 22.28 8.59
CA PRO A 6 26.92 21.92 9.92
C PRO A 6 26.00 20.72 9.85
N VAL A 7 26.37 19.64 10.55
CA VAL A 7 25.51 18.48 10.77
C VAL A 7 24.43 18.90 11.76
N LEU A 8 23.22 19.13 11.27
CA LEU A 8 22.04 19.37 12.08
C LEU A 8 21.60 18.03 12.64
N VAL A 9 21.99 17.74 13.89
CA VAL A 9 21.49 16.59 14.65
C VAL A 9 20.06 16.94 15.11
N ILE A 10 19.06 16.46 14.37
CA ILE A 10 17.67 16.52 14.83
C ILE A 10 17.51 15.42 15.87
N CYS A 11 17.48 15.79 17.15
CA CYS A 11 17.05 14.91 18.23
C CYS A 11 15.56 14.60 18.05
N LEU A 12 15.24 13.46 17.48
CA LEU A 12 13.91 12.85 17.53
C LEU A 12 13.70 12.33 18.97
N LEU A 13 13.09 13.17 19.82
CA LEU A 13 12.54 12.70 21.09
C LEU A 13 11.36 11.78 20.77
N PRO A 14 11.35 10.52 21.25
CA PRO A 14 10.19 9.67 21.14
C PRO A 14 9.09 10.22 22.05
N LEU A 15 8.06 10.85 21.47
CA LEU A 15 6.80 11.06 22.14
C LEU A 15 6.19 9.66 22.34
N ALA A 16 6.28 9.13 23.55
CA ALA A 16 5.61 7.90 23.94
C ALA A 16 4.09 8.14 23.96
N LEU A 17 3.46 8.06 22.81
CA LEU A 17 2.02 7.93 22.68
C LEU A 17 1.73 6.43 22.76
N SER A 18 1.27 5.96 23.91
CA SER A 18 0.70 4.61 24.06
C SER A 18 -0.65 4.58 23.36
N ALA A 19 -0.67 4.30 22.07
CA ALA A 19 -1.88 4.03 21.32
C ALA A 19 -2.08 2.52 21.29
N GLN A 20 -3.05 2.00 22.04
CA GLN A 20 -3.54 0.65 21.83
C GLN A 20 -4.20 0.56 20.45
N ILE A 21 -3.83 -0.44 19.64
CA ILE A 21 -4.51 -0.74 18.39
C ILE A 21 -5.85 -1.38 18.74
N THR A 22 -6.92 -0.60 18.68
CA THR A 22 -8.28 -1.14 18.65
C THR A 22 -8.75 -1.11 17.20
N GLY A 23 -9.22 -2.24 16.67
CA GLY A 23 -9.80 -2.31 15.34
C GLY A 23 -10.92 -1.28 15.16
N GLY A 24 -11.07 -0.73 13.94
CA GLY A 24 -12.16 0.20 13.63
C GLY A 24 -11.90 1.66 14.00
N ARG A 25 -10.67 2.08 14.28
CA ARG A 25 -10.35 3.47 14.66
C ARG A 25 -10.21 4.45 13.49
N HIS A 26 -10.14 3.98 12.27
CA HIS A 26 -9.91 4.83 11.12
C HIS A 26 -11.00 4.61 10.06
N VAL A 27 -11.50 5.70 9.55
CA VAL A 27 -12.36 5.72 8.35
C VAL A 27 -11.52 5.72 7.09
N PHE A 28 -12.14 5.45 5.95
CA PHE A 28 -11.49 5.46 4.63
C PHE A 28 -10.28 4.52 4.51
N GLN A 29 -10.31 3.37 5.22
CA GLN A 29 -9.24 2.36 5.18
C GLN A 29 -8.93 1.87 3.76
N PHE A 30 -9.90 1.92 2.83
CA PHE A 30 -9.71 1.51 1.44
C PHE A 30 -8.60 2.31 0.72
N MET A 31 -8.30 3.55 1.18
CA MET A 31 -7.21 4.37 0.63
C MET A 31 -5.81 3.78 0.89
N THR A 32 -5.69 2.83 1.82
CA THR A 32 -4.43 2.14 2.13
C THR A 32 -4.20 0.93 1.22
N LEU A 33 -5.23 0.47 0.52
CA LEU A 33 -5.15 -0.71 -0.33
C LEU A 33 -4.18 -0.51 -1.48
N SER A 34 -3.60 -1.62 -1.93
CA SER A 34 -2.68 -1.64 -3.05
C SER A 34 -3.38 -1.17 -4.34
N PRO A 35 -2.90 -0.12 -5.00
CA PRO A 35 -3.53 0.41 -6.21
C PRO A 35 -3.25 -0.43 -7.47
N SER A 36 -2.37 -1.43 -7.43
CA SER A 36 -2.05 -2.23 -8.61
C SER A 36 -1.66 -3.67 -8.30
N ALA A 37 -1.88 -4.54 -9.30
CA ALA A 37 -1.47 -5.94 -9.27
C ALA A 37 0.03 -6.10 -8.98
N ARG A 38 0.84 -5.20 -9.53
CA ARG A 38 2.28 -5.18 -9.33
C ARG A 38 2.66 -4.90 -7.88
N ILE A 39 2.02 -3.92 -7.24
CA ILE A 39 2.26 -3.57 -5.83
C ILE A 39 1.74 -4.68 -4.92
N THR A 40 0.58 -5.27 -5.22
CA THR A 40 0.04 -6.44 -4.50
C THR A 40 1.04 -7.58 -4.49
N ALA A 41 1.62 -7.92 -5.65
CA ALA A 41 2.62 -8.98 -5.78
C ALA A 41 3.94 -8.71 -5.03
N LEU A 42 4.24 -7.45 -4.74
CA LEU A 42 5.43 -7.00 -4.00
C LEU A 42 5.16 -6.79 -2.49
N GLY A 43 4.15 -7.44 -1.91
CA GLY A 43 3.86 -7.39 -0.48
C GLY A 43 2.82 -6.33 -0.08
N GLY A 44 2.25 -5.61 -1.04
CA GLY A 44 1.19 -4.60 -0.83
C GLY A 44 1.68 -3.16 -0.71
N ALA A 45 2.99 -2.91 -0.65
CA ALA A 45 3.57 -1.57 -0.73
C ALA A 45 4.80 -1.53 -1.64
N GLN A 46 4.98 -0.43 -2.37
CA GLN A 46 6.16 -0.14 -3.18
C GLN A 46 6.28 1.36 -3.41
N ILE A 47 7.31 1.98 -2.82
CA ILE A 47 7.49 3.43 -2.84
C ILE A 47 8.79 3.90 -3.50
N THR A 48 9.69 2.96 -3.85
CA THR A 48 11.07 3.28 -4.30
C THR A 48 11.28 3.09 -5.80
N VAL A 49 10.29 2.55 -6.52
CA VAL A 49 10.38 2.30 -7.96
C VAL A 49 9.96 3.54 -8.72
N GLN A 50 10.79 3.92 -9.69
CA GLN A 50 10.51 4.98 -10.66
C GLN A 50 10.66 4.39 -12.06
N ASP A 51 9.55 4.12 -12.70
CA ASP A 51 9.48 3.67 -14.10
C ASP A 51 8.24 4.27 -14.80
N ASP A 52 7.77 3.64 -15.88
CA ASP A 52 6.65 4.14 -16.68
C ASP A 52 5.26 3.70 -16.19
N ASP A 53 5.16 3.13 -15.00
CA ASP A 53 3.90 2.65 -14.41
C ASP A 53 3.25 3.74 -13.55
N VAL A 54 2.20 4.38 -14.08
CA VAL A 54 1.53 5.50 -13.40
C VAL A 54 0.82 5.07 -12.10
N ALA A 55 0.55 3.78 -11.90
CA ALA A 55 -0.05 3.30 -10.65
C ALA A 55 0.85 3.52 -9.42
N PHE A 56 2.18 3.62 -9.61
CA PHE A 56 3.08 3.94 -8.50
C PHE A 56 2.90 5.34 -7.93
N ALA A 57 2.35 6.28 -8.71
CA ALA A 57 2.06 7.62 -8.23
C ALA A 57 1.07 7.65 -7.06
N ALA A 58 0.14 6.68 -6.99
CA ALA A 58 -0.76 6.53 -5.85
C ALA A 58 -0.06 6.05 -4.56
N ALA A 59 1.06 5.34 -4.68
CA ALA A 59 1.84 4.86 -3.53
C ALA A 59 2.90 5.88 -3.11
N ASN A 60 3.53 6.56 -4.09
CA ASN A 60 4.50 7.61 -3.87
C ASN A 60 4.40 8.66 -4.99
N PRO A 61 3.89 9.86 -4.72
CA PRO A 61 3.78 10.90 -5.75
C PRO A 61 5.14 11.29 -6.35
N ALA A 62 6.25 11.18 -5.62
CA ALA A 62 7.59 11.48 -6.14
C ALA A 62 8.08 10.47 -7.20
N ALA A 63 7.38 9.34 -7.40
CA ALA A 63 7.67 8.40 -8.48
C ALA A 63 7.25 8.93 -9.86
N LEU A 64 6.37 9.94 -9.93
CA LEU A 64 5.97 10.58 -11.18
C LEU A 64 7.20 11.12 -11.92
N ASN A 65 7.26 10.80 -13.22
CA ASN A 65 8.37 11.16 -14.06
C ASN A 65 7.93 11.28 -15.53
N PRO A 66 8.74 11.89 -16.42
CA PRO A 66 8.36 12.11 -17.82
C PRO A 66 7.99 10.85 -18.61
N SER A 67 8.47 9.66 -18.22
CA SER A 67 8.12 8.41 -18.93
C SER A 67 6.68 7.96 -18.70
N MET A 68 5.98 8.57 -17.74
CA MET A 68 4.56 8.35 -17.47
C MET A 68 3.65 9.21 -18.37
N ASP A 69 4.19 10.00 -19.28
CA ASP A 69 3.43 10.86 -20.18
C ASP A 69 2.57 10.03 -21.16
N GLY A 70 1.26 10.26 -21.12
CA GLY A 70 0.27 9.51 -21.90
C GLY A 70 -0.05 8.11 -21.36
N ARG A 71 0.54 7.71 -20.22
CA ARG A 71 0.26 6.40 -19.61
C ARG A 71 -1.11 6.36 -18.97
N LEU A 72 -1.83 5.28 -19.29
CA LEU A 72 -3.13 4.94 -18.73
C LEU A 72 -3.05 3.55 -18.11
N THR A 73 -3.63 3.36 -16.93
CA THR A 73 -3.73 2.07 -16.27
C THR A 73 -5.12 1.82 -15.73
N PHE A 74 -5.54 0.57 -15.80
CA PHE A 74 -6.74 0.04 -15.14
C PHE A 74 -6.35 -1.18 -14.33
N GLN A 75 -6.81 -1.22 -13.10
CA GLN A 75 -6.48 -2.24 -12.11
C GLN A 75 -7.78 -2.71 -11.47
N HIS A 76 -7.94 -4.02 -11.32
CA HIS A 76 -9.10 -4.61 -10.67
C HIS A 76 -8.66 -5.72 -9.74
N ASN A 77 -9.13 -5.67 -8.50
CA ASN A 77 -8.80 -6.57 -7.43
C ASN A 77 -10.04 -7.30 -6.95
N PHE A 78 -10.03 -8.62 -7.08
CA PHE A 78 -11.04 -9.53 -6.57
C PHE A 78 -10.71 -9.86 -5.12
N TYR A 79 -11.46 -9.26 -4.21
CA TYR A 79 -11.35 -9.50 -2.78
C TYR A 79 -12.20 -10.68 -2.33
N LEU A 80 -12.06 -11.05 -1.04
CA LEU A 80 -12.92 -12.04 -0.40
C LEU A 80 -14.37 -11.54 -0.33
N SER A 81 -15.34 -12.47 -0.31
CA SER A 81 -16.77 -12.17 -0.08
C SER A 81 -17.38 -11.18 -1.08
N ASP A 82 -17.06 -11.32 -2.36
CA ASP A 82 -17.59 -10.49 -3.47
C ASP A 82 -17.23 -8.99 -3.38
N ILE A 83 -16.32 -8.61 -2.50
CA ILE A 83 -15.79 -7.25 -2.43
C ILE A 83 -14.95 -6.98 -3.67
N GLN A 84 -15.21 -5.87 -4.34
CA GLN A 84 -14.53 -5.41 -5.54
C GLN A 84 -13.78 -4.12 -5.25
N HIS A 85 -12.51 -4.07 -5.63
CA HIS A 85 -11.69 -2.88 -5.52
C HIS A 85 -11.00 -2.62 -6.86
N GLY A 86 -10.92 -1.37 -7.27
CA GLY A 86 -10.23 -1.03 -8.50
C GLY A 86 -9.56 0.33 -8.43
N TYR A 87 -8.64 0.53 -9.38
CA TYR A 87 -7.91 1.78 -9.56
C TYR A 87 -7.70 2.05 -11.03
N ALA A 88 -7.96 3.28 -11.45
CA ALA A 88 -7.62 3.78 -12.78
C ALA A 88 -6.81 5.07 -12.65
N ALA A 89 -5.80 5.25 -13.49
CA ALA A 89 -5.02 6.48 -13.49
C ALA A 89 -4.45 6.83 -14.86
N TYR A 90 -4.29 8.12 -15.08
CA TYR A 90 -3.67 8.70 -16.26
C TYR A 90 -2.57 9.67 -15.86
N GLY A 91 -1.41 9.58 -16.53
CA GLY A 91 -0.26 10.44 -16.32
C GLY A 91 0.00 11.37 -17.49
N ALA A 92 0.41 12.59 -17.20
CA ALA A 92 0.79 13.58 -18.21
C ALA A 92 2.03 14.36 -17.76
N HIS A 93 2.94 14.59 -18.69
CA HIS A 93 4.11 15.44 -18.44
C HIS A 93 3.88 16.83 -19.01
N LEU A 94 4.20 17.87 -18.24
CA LEU A 94 4.10 19.28 -18.59
C LEU A 94 5.50 19.89 -18.77
N PRO A 95 6.12 19.78 -19.97
CA PRO A 95 7.54 20.12 -20.16
C PRO A 95 7.83 21.59 -19.85
N LYS A 96 6.90 22.49 -20.18
CA LYS A 96 7.07 23.95 -19.92
C LYS A 96 7.18 24.30 -18.45
N LEU A 97 6.54 23.52 -17.59
CA LEU A 97 6.53 23.73 -16.14
C LEU A 97 7.52 22.80 -15.39
N GLY A 98 8.02 21.76 -16.07
CA GLY A 98 8.91 20.76 -15.50
C GLY A 98 8.22 19.86 -14.46
N PHE A 99 6.87 19.71 -14.55
CA PHE A 99 6.09 18.84 -13.71
C PHE A 99 5.55 17.63 -14.48
N THR A 100 5.45 16.50 -13.79
CA THR A 100 4.63 15.37 -14.23
C THR A 100 3.45 15.27 -13.29
N VAL A 101 2.24 15.14 -13.84
CA VAL A 101 0.99 15.11 -13.10
C VAL A 101 0.27 13.80 -13.35
N HIS A 102 -0.61 13.40 -12.43
CA HIS A 102 -1.52 12.29 -12.65
C HIS A 102 -2.90 12.59 -12.07
N GLY A 103 -3.92 11.99 -12.68
CA GLY A 103 -5.26 11.86 -12.11
C GLY A 103 -5.54 10.39 -11.87
N GLY A 104 -6.12 10.05 -10.72
CA GLY A 104 -6.46 8.69 -10.32
C GLY A 104 -7.86 8.60 -9.73
N LEU A 105 -8.50 7.45 -9.94
CA LEU A 105 -9.79 7.08 -9.35
C LEU A 105 -9.63 5.72 -8.70
N GLN A 106 -9.89 5.64 -7.40
CA GLN A 106 -9.94 4.41 -6.64
C GLN A 106 -11.37 4.16 -6.19
N TYR A 107 -11.86 2.93 -6.30
CA TYR A 107 -13.18 2.57 -5.83
C TYR A 107 -13.15 1.25 -5.06
N MET A 108 -14.09 1.10 -4.15
CA MET A 108 -14.37 -0.13 -3.43
C MET A 108 -15.88 -0.33 -3.33
N ASN A 109 -16.34 -1.53 -3.65
CA ASN A 109 -17.72 -1.95 -3.54
C ASN A 109 -17.75 -3.20 -2.68
N TYR A 110 -18.56 -3.18 -1.62
CA TYR A 110 -18.63 -4.26 -0.63
C TYR A 110 -19.63 -5.37 -0.98
N GLY A 111 -20.20 -5.31 -2.20
CA GLY A 111 -21.19 -6.28 -2.67
C GLY A 111 -22.54 -6.11 -1.96
N ASP A 112 -23.33 -7.18 -1.97
CA ASP A 112 -24.65 -7.24 -1.35
C ASP A 112 -24.54 -7.70 0.11
N ILE A 113 -24.62 -6.77 1.06
CA ILE A 113 -24.62 -7.07 2.49
C ILE A 113 -26.08 -7.40 2.89
N LYS A 114 -26.30 -8.63 3.35
CA LYS A 114 -27.65 -9.05 3.80
C LYS A 114 -27.96 -8.44 5.15
N GLN A 115 -29.09 -7.75 5.24
CA GLN A 115 -29.67 -7.30 6.49
C GLN A 115 -30.53 -8.42 7.05
N ALA A 116 -30.37 -8.75 8.33
CA ALA A 116 -31.18 -9.76 9.02
C ALA A 116 -31.75 -9.19 10.32
N ASP A 117 -32.91 -9.70 10.72
CA ASP A 117 -33.50 -9.45 12.04
C ASP A 117 -32.77 -10.26 13.13
N GLU A 118 -33.16 -10.06 14.38
CA GLU A 118 -32.63 -10.78 15.54
C GLU A 118 -32.87 -12.31 15.51
N PHE A 119 -33.79 -12.78 14.66
CA PHE A 119 -34.10 -14.19 14.45
C PHE A 119 -33.36 -14.79 13.23
N GLY A 120 -32.52 -13.96 12.51
CA GLY A 120 -31.80 -14.40 11.34
C GLY A 120 -32.60 -14.36 10.03
N ASN A 121 -33.84 -13.83 10.02
CA ASN A 121 -34.60 -13.66 8.79
C ASN A 121 -34.04 -12.48 7.98
N ILE A 122 -33.81 -12.68 6.67
CA ILE A 122 -33.31 -11.63 5.79
C ILE A 122 -34.43 -10.60 5.56
N THR A 123 -34.21 -9.38 6.04
CA THR A 123 -35.15 -8.25 5.95
C THR A 123 -34.86 -7.30 4.79
N GLY A 124 -33.64 -7.35 4.27
CA GLY A 124 -33.21 -6.45 3.17
C GLY A 124 -31.77 -6.63 2.75
N LYS A 125 -31.27 -5.64 2.04
CA LYS A 125 -29.86 -5.52 1.61
C LYS A 125 -29.36 -4.12 1.94
N VAL A 126 -28.17 -4.05 2.49
CA VAL A 126 -27.42 -2.81 2.71
C VAL A 126 -26.38 -2.68 1.60
N LYS A 127 -26.20 -1.49 1.05
CA LYS A 127 -25.16 -1.16 0.08
C LYS A 127 -24.07 -0.36 0.77
N ALA A 128 -22.81 -0.74 0.54
CA ALA A 128 -21.66 0.01 0.97
C ALA A 128 -20.71 0.20 -0.22
N ALA A 129 -20.24 1.41 -0.42
CA ALA A 129 -19.30 1.76 -1.49
C ALA A 129 -18.43 2.94 -1.08
N GLU A 130 -17.20 2.93 -1.52
CA GLU A 130 -16.24 4.00 -1.29
C GLU A 130 -15.54 4.39 -2.59
N THR A 131 -15.26 5.68 -2.76
CA THR A 131 -14.58 6.19 -3.94
C THR A 131 -13.62 7.30 -3.53
N ALA A 132 -12.42 7.32 -4.11
CA ALA A 132 -11.45 8.39 -3.92
C ALA A 132 -10.92 8.89 -5.26
N PHE A 133 -10.94 10.21 -5.44
CA PHE A 133 -10.31 10.92 -6.53
C PHE A 133 -8.95 11.43 -6.07
N THR A 134 -7.92 11.21 -6.87
CA THR A 134 -6.55 11.64 -6.59
C THR A 134 -6.06 12.55 -7.70
N LEU A 135 -5.50 13.68 -7.33
CA LEU A 135 -4.71 14.52 -8.22
C LEU A 135 -3.31 14.63 -7.64
N GLY A 136 -2.31 14.36 -8.44
CA GLY A 136 -0.93 14.41 -7.98
C GLY A 136 -0.01 15.09 -8.96
N ALA A 137 1.06 15.65 -8.42
CA ALA A 137 2.12 16.30 -9.18
C ALA A 137 3.48 16.02 -8.56
N ALA A 138 4.49 15.84 -9.41
CA ALA A 138 5.87 15.79 -8.96
C ALA A 138 6.79 16.59 -9.87
N ARG A 139 7.91 16.99 -9.27
CA ARG A 139 9.00 17.66 -9.95
C ARG A 139 10.33 17.04 -9.56
N GLN A 140 11.17 16.82 -10.55
CA GLN A 140 12.55 16.45 -10.33
C GLN A 140 13.34 17.73 -9.98
N LEU A 141 13.86 17.79 -8.74
CA LEU A 141 14.63 18.94 -8.25
C LEU A 141 16.08 18.87 -8.68
N THR A 142 16.65 17.67 -8.69
CA THR A 142 18.00 17.38 -9.17
C THR A 142 17.97 16.12 -10.03
N GLU A 143 19.06 15.76 -10.67
CA GLU A 143 19.17 14.51 -11.44
C GLU A 143 18.82 13.25 -10.64
N ARG A 144 18.84 13.33 -9.30
CA ARG A 144 18.67 12.19 -8.40
C ARG A 144 17.50 12.32 -7.43
N ILE A 145 16.95 13.52 -7.25
CA ILE A 145 15.92 13.78 -6.22
C ILE A 145 14.65 14.30 -6.88
N SER A 146 13.55 13.63 -6.61
CA SER A 146 12.19 14.05 -6.97
C SER A 146 11.36 14.29 -5.72
N LEU A 147 10.50 15.29 -5.74
CA LEU A 147 9.48 15.54 -4.75
C LEU A 147 8.11 15.47 -5.40
N GLY A 148 7.11 14.99 -4.66
CA GLY A 148 5.75 14.88 -5.15
C GLY A 148 4.72 15.08 -4.05
N LEU A 149 3.53 15.47 -4.50
CA LEU A 149 2.34 15.69 -3.67
C LEU A 149 1.15 15.03 -4.36
N ASN A 150 0.32 14.32 -3.61
CA ASN A 150 -1.04 13.94 -3.98
C ASN A 150 -2.04 14.67 -3.10
N VAL A 151 -3.18 15.01 -3.66
CA VAL A 151 -4.39 15.42 -2.95
C VAL A 151 -5.46 14.40 -3.28
N ARG A 152 -6.12 13.86 -2.26
CA ARG A 152 -7.17 12.83 -2.38
C ARG A 152 -8.46 13.34 -1.78
N PHE A 153 -9.54 13.22 -2.51
CA PHE A 153 -10.89 13.46 -2.02
C PHE A 153 -11.65 12.13 -2.00
N GLY A 154 -12.04 11.69 -0.81
CA GLY A 154 -12.76 10.45 -0.58
C GLY A 154 -14.22 10.69 -0.24
N VAL A 155 -15.09 9.81 -0.76
CA VAL A 155 -16.51 9.72 -0.41
C VAL A 155 -16.79 8.27 -0.05
N SER A 156 -17.49 8.08 1.05
CA SER A 156 -17.96 6.78 1.50
C SER A 156 -19.45 6.81 1.77
N THR A 157 -20.14 5.78 1.33
CA THR A 157 -21.58 5.60 1.53
C THR A 157 -21.80 4.24 2.17
N LEU A 158 -22.47 4.24 3.31
CA LEU A 158 -22.85 3.04 4.04
C LEU A 158 -24.36 3.11 4.32
N ASP A 159 -25.14 2.43 3.49
CA ASP A 159 -26.60 2.50 3.49
C ASP A 159 -27.10 3.95 3.32
N VAL A 160 -27.71 4.52 4.35
CA VAL A 160 -28.20 5.90 4.41
C VAL A 160 -27.17 6.90 4.89
N TYR A 161 -26.05 6.43 5.40
CA TYR A 161 -24.98 7.27 5.94
C TYR A 161 -23.94 7.61 4.88
N GLN A 162 -23.45 8.84 4.94
CA GLN A 162 -22.38 9.31 4.03
C GLN A 162 -21.30 10.02 4.82
N ALA A 163 -20.06 9.80 4.40
CA ALA A 163 -18.90 10.51 4.91
C ALA A 163 -18.04 10.99 3.74
N SER A 164 -17.27 12.05 3.96
CA SER A 164 -16.27 12.54 3.01
C SER A 164 -15.01 12.98 3.70
N ALA A 165 -13.88 12.85 3.02
CA ALA A 165 -12.57 13.17 3.57
C ALA A 165 -11.67 13.83 2.54
N LEU A 166 -10.74 14.64 3.03
CA LEU A 166 -9.64 15.21 2.25
C LEU A 166 -8.33 14.75 2.87
N ALA A 167 -7.48 14.12 2.06
CA ALA A 167 -6.18 13.62 2.45
C ALA A 167 -5.09 14.10 1.50
N THR A 168 -3.86 14.14 1.98
CA THR A 168 -2.66 14.46 1.20
C THR A 168 -1.58 13.43 1.41
N ASP A 169 -0.80 13.15 0.36
CA ASP A 169 0.43 12.37 0.46
C ASP A 169 1.62 13.24 0.04
N LEU A 170 2.70 13.17 0.79
CA LEU A 170 3.97 13.81 0.49
C LEU A 170 5.02 12.75 0.24
N GLY A 171 5.74 12.86 -0.87
CA GLY A 171 6.79 11.92 -1.23
C GLY A 171 8.09 12.60 -1.59
N ALA A 172 9.21 11.95 -1.20
CA ALA A 172 10.54 12.24 -1.69
C ALA A 172 11.18 10.94 -2.17
N LEU A 173 11.83 10.99 -3.34
CA LEU A 173 12.47 9.84 -3.97
C LEU A 173 13.88 10.23 -4.43
N TYR A 174 14.85 9.45 -3.99
CA TYR A 174 16.23 9.49 -4.46
C TYR A 174 16.51 8.31 -5.36
N VAL A 175 17.05 8.55 -6.55
CA VAL A 175 17.44 7.52 -7.53
C VAL A 175 18.86 7.75 -7.99
N ASP A 176 19.74 6.80 -7.73
CA ASP A 176 21.10 6.78 -8.29
C ASP A 176 21.21 5.65 -9.33
N THR A 177 21.17 6.04 -10.60
CA THR A 177 21.23 5.12 -11.73
C THR A 177 22.58 4.42 -11.83
N ALA A 178 23.68 5.09 -11.46
CA ALA A 178 25.03 4.54 -11.51
C ALA A 178 25.21 3.39 -10.50
N SER A 179 24.76 3.58 -9.28
CA SER A 179 24.78 2.53 -8.25
C SER A 179 23.59 1.60 -8.32
N ARG A 180 22.56 1.91 -9.15
CA ARG A 180 21.28 1.18 -9.25
C ARG A 180 20.58 1.07 -7.88
N PHE A 181 20.62 2.14 -7.14
CA PHE A 181 20.02 2.25 -5.81
C PHE A 181 18.95 3.32 -5.81
N SER A 182 17.87 3.08 -5.09
CA SER A 182 16.86 4.09 -4.80
C SER A 182 16.42 4.04 -3.34
N ALA A 183 16.07 5.19 -2.81
CA ALA A 183 15.54 5.37 -1.47
C ALA A 183 14.37 6.34 -1.51
N ALA A 184 13.36 6.11 -0.70
CA ALA A 184 12.18 6.97 -0.62
C ALA A 184 11.70 7.15 0.80
N ILE A 185 11.08 8.28 1.05
CA ILE A 185 10.27 8.56 2.22
C ILE A 185 8.92 9.08 1.75
N VAL A 186 7.84 8.56 2.32
CA VAL A 186 6.48 8.96 1.99
C VAL A 186 5.67 9.09 3.26
N LEU A 187 4.94 10.19 3.37
CA LEU A 187 3.91 10.40 4.36
C LEU A 187 2.56 10.36 3.63
N ARG A 188 1.71 9.39 3.98
CA ARG A 188 0.45 9.09 3.27
C ARG A 188 -0.77 9.43 4.10
N ASN A 189 -1.85 9.78 3.41
CA ASN A 189 -3.20 9.97 3.94
C ASN A 189 -3.27 10.96 5.12
N VAL A 190 -2.44 12.00 5.14
CA VAL A 190 -2.53 13.07 6.13
C VAL A 190 -3.70 13.97 5.80
N GLY A 191 -4.71 14.02 6.66
CA GLY A 191 -5.91 14.76 6.35
C GLY A 191 -6.96 14.66 7.43
N THR A 192 -8.19 14.97 7.06
CA THR A 192 -9.34 14.98 7.97
C THR A 192 -10.63 14.67 7.24
N GLU A 193 -11.62 14.18 7.97
CA GLU A 193 -12.99 14.13 7.49
C GLU A 193 -13.56 15.53 7.29
N LEU A 194 -14.30 15.70 6.20
CA LEU A 194 -15.07 16.91 5.90
C LEU A 194 -16.54 16.74 6.34
N ALA A 195 -17.08 15.54 6.18
CA ALA A 195 -18.37 15.13 6.68
C ALA A 195 -18.24 13.71 7.30
N THR A 196 -18.88 13.52 8.44
CA THR A 196 -18.84 12.29 9.25
C THR A 196 -20.15 11.52 9.12
N TYR A 197 -20.13 10.21 9.39
CA TYR A 197 -21.35 9.39 9.36
C TYR A 197 -22.37 9.74 10.45
N ASN A 198 -21.90 10.13 11.65
CA ASN A 198 -22.71 10.23 12.86
C ASN A 198 -22.25 11.34 13.82
N ASP A 199 -21.76 12.47 13.29
CA ASP A 199 -21.23 13.60 14.04
C ASP A 199 -19.97 13.30 14.90
N VAL A 200 -19.47 12.07 14.88
CA VAL A 200 -18.21 11.70 15.52
C VAL A 200 -17.11 11.71 14.47
N ARG A 201 -16.08 12.51 14.69
CA ARG A 201 -14.93 12.59 13.79
C ARG A 201 -13.93 11.48 14.11
N GLU A 202 -13.50 10.79 13.08
CA GLU A 202 -12.49 9.74 13.16
C GLU A 202 -11.23 10.12 12.35
N ASP A 203 -10.09 9.55 12.74
CA ASP A 203 -8.82 9.83 12.06
C ASP A 203 -8.72 9.05 10.75
N LEU A 204 -8.06 9.67 9.75
CA LEU A 204 -7.67 8.99 8.53
C LEU A 204 -6.46 8.06 8.80
N PRO A 205 -6.30 6.97 8.01
CA PRO A 205 -5.21 6.02 8.18
C PRO A 205 -3.89 6.58 7.64
N TYR A 206 -3.30 7.56 8.34
CA TYR A 206 -2.01 8.12 7.94
C TYR A 206 -0.87 7.15 8.22
N ASP A 207 0.13 7.15 7.34
CA ASP A 207 1.25 6.21 7.41
C ASP A 207 2.55 6.89 6.96
N LEU A 208 3.59 6.77 7.77
CA LEU A 208 4.95 7.16 7.42
C LEU A 208 5.74 5.93 6.96
N GLN A 209 6.22 5.98 5.73
CA GLN A 209 6.96 4.90 5.10
C GLN A 209 8.36 5.34 4.68
N VAL A 210 9.33 4.44 4.84
CA VAL A 210 10.69 4.58 4.30
C VAL A 210 11.03 3.31 3.54
N GLY A 211 11.64 3.46 2.36
CA GLY A 211 11.96 2.32 1.52
C GLY A 211 13.32 2.42 0.86
N PHE A 212 13.90 1.27 0.58
CA PHE A 212 15.17 1.12 -0.13
C PHE A 212 15.04 0.02 -1.18
N SER A 213 15.57 0.29 -2.38
CA SER A 213 15.68 -0.71 -3.44
C SER A 213 17.07 -0.75 -4.01
N LYS A 214 17.50 -1.96 -4.38
CA LYS A 214 18.78 -2.20 -5.05
C LYS A 214 18.59 -3.17 -6.21
N ARG A 215 18.93 -2.74 -7.42
CA ARG A 215 19.03 -3.63 -8.58
C ARG A 215 20.43 -4.21 -8.66
N LEU A 216 20.52 -5.52 -8.74
CA LEU A 216 21.81 -6.21 -8.78
C LEU A 216 22.52 -5.97 -10.15
N ARG A 217 23.85 -5.96 -10.14
CA ARG A 217 24.64 -5.65 -11.36
C ARG A 217 24.66 -6.83 -12.35
N HIS A 218 24.75 -8.04 -11.82
CA HIS A 218 24.95 -9.27 -12.62
C HIS A 218 23.70 -10.12 -12.76
N LEU A 219 22.62 -9.75 -12.06
CA LEU A 219 21.34 -10.44 -12.12
C LEU A 219 20.24 -9.43 -12.44
N PRO A 220 19.27 -9.79 -13.30
CA PRO A 220 18.13 -8.92 -13.60
C PRO A 220 17.12 -8.94 -12.43
N PHE A 221 17.61 -8.65 -11.23
CA PHE A 221 16.85 -8.76 -9.99
C PHE A 221 16.93 -7.46 -9.17
N ARG A 222 15.77 -7.00 -8.71
CA ARG A 222 15.59 -5.87 -7.79
C ARG A 222 15.15 -6.40 -6.44
N LEU A 223 15.89 -6.07 -5.40
CA LEU A 223 15.50 -6.26 -4.00
C LEU A 223 14.93 -4.96 -3.46
N THR A 224 13.89 -5.05 -2.67
CA THR A 224 13.28 -3.90 -1.98
C THR A 224 12.95 -4.26 -0.54
N VAL A 225 13.20 -3.31 0.35
CA VAL A 225 12.77 -3.34 1.76
C VAL A 225 12.02 -2.05 2.04
N ILE A 226 10.84 -2.14 2.61
CA ILE A 226 10.02 -1.00 3.00
C ILE A 226 9.70 -1.14 4.48
N ALA A 227 9.96 -0.08 5.24
CA ALA A 227 9.48 0.09 6.60
C ALA A 227 8.22 0.96 6.55
N HIS A 228 7.12 0.51 7.16
CA HIS A 228 5.82 1.17 7.17
C HIS A 228 5.27 1.28 8.59
N HIS A 229 4.20 2.08 8.78
CA HIS A 229 3.61 2.38 10.09
C HIS A 229 4.63 2.97 11.09
N LEU A 230 5.62 3.74 10.58
CA LEU A 230 6.67 4.34 11.41
C LEU A 230 6.14 5.46 12.35
N ASN A 231 4.92 5.91 12.13
CA ASN A 231 4.17 6.81 13.01
C ASN A 231 3.64 6.12 14.28
N GLN A 232 3.57 4.80 14.30
CA GLN A 232 3.10 4.00 15.43
C GLN A 232 4.07 2.85 15.70
N TRP A 233 4.76 2.87 16.85
CA TRP A 233 5.80 1.88 17.10
C TRP A 233 5.26 0.50 17.52
N ASP A 234 4.19 0.43 18.34
CA ASP A 234 3.61 -0.86 18.74
C ASP A 234 2.48 -1.25 17.79
N LEU A 235 2.73 -2.29 17.00
CA LEU A 235 1.79 -2.88 16.04
C LEU A 235 1.22 -4.22 16.54
N ARG A 236 1.39 -4.54 17.81
CA ARG A 236 0.84 -5.76 18.40
C ARG A 236 -0.56 -5.47 18.92
N TYR A 237 -1.44 -6.40 18.69
CA TYR A 237 -2.75 -6.42 19.31
C TYR A 237 -2.67 -7.31 20.55
N ASP A 238 -2.86 -6.74 21.73
CA ASP A 238 -3.05 -7.47 22.96
C ASP A 238 -4.54 -7.82 23.05
N ASP A 239 -4.88 -9.06 22.70
CA ASP A 239 -6.21 -9.60 22.80
C ASP A 239 -6.55 -9.78 24.30
N PRO A 240 -7.52 -9.01 24.84
CA PRO A 240 -7.89 -9.10 26.26
C PRO A 240 -8.47 -10.47 26.64
N ASP A 241 -9.00 -11.21 25.67
CA ASP A 241 -9.55 -12.57 25.87
C ASP A 241 -8.42 -13.64 25.82
N ASN A 242 -7.21 -13.28 25.44
CA ASN A 242 -6.02 -14.11 25.43
C ASN A 242 -5.11 -13.90 26.65
N GLN A 243 -5.57 -13.30 27.71
CA GLN A 243 -4.92 -13.46 29.02
C GLN A 243 -4.92 -14.95 29.30
N ASP A 244 -3.75 -15.56 29.41
CA ASP A 244 -3.54 -16.95 29.79
C ASP A 244 -4.20 -17.20 31.18
N ASP A 245 -5.50 -17.33 31.19
CA ASP A 245 -6.19 -18.00 32.27
C ASP A 245 -5.76 -19.47 32.18
N GLY A 246 -4.72 -19.78 32.97
CA GLY A 246 -4.08 -21.10 33.03
C GLY A 246 -5.00 -22.21 33.49
N VAL A 247 -6.16 -22.38 32.88
CA VAL A 247 -7.02 -23.53 33.02
C VAL A 247 -6.61 -24.58 32.00
N LEU A 248 -5.46 -25.23 32.27
CA LEU A 248 -5.05 -26.46 31.60
C LEU A 248 -5.98 -27.60 31.99
N LEU A 249 -7.10 -27.77 31.27
CA LEU A 249 -7.96 -28.94 31.45
C LEU A 249 -7.41 -30.22 30.79
N PHE A 250 -6.47 -30.10 29.86
CA PHE A 250 -5.74 -31.25 29.27
C PHE A 250 -4.34 -30.79 28.86
N GLY A 251 -3.32 -31.50 29.34
CA GLY A 251 -1.90 -31.21 29.15
C GLY A 251 -1.50 -30.96 27.69
N GLY A 252 -1.30 -29.73 27.36
CA GLY A 252 -0.67 -29.26 26.13
C GLY A 252 0.71 -28.70 26.47
N ASP A 253 1.73 -29.07 25.69
CA ASP A 253 3.11 -28.68 25.87
C ASP A 253 3.29 -27.16 25.99
N GLN A 254 3.77 -26.72 27.15
CA GLN A 254 4.12 -25.32 27.47
C GLN A 254 5.37 -24.82 26.73
N ASN A 255 5.85 -25.45 25.69
CA ASN A 255 7.08 -25.10 24.97
C ASN A 255 6.81 -24.51 23.57
N GLN A 256 5.85 -23.58 23.44
CA GLN A 256 5.97 -22.64 22.34
C GLN A 256 6.86 -21.48 22.81
N SER A 257 8.11 -21.49 22.34
CA SER A 257 9.05 -20.40 22.53
C SER A 257 8.37 -19.08 22.12
N GLN A 258 7.98 -18.29 23.12
CA GLN A 258 7.61 -16.90 22.91
C GLN A 258 8.84 -16.22 22.32
N GLY A 259 8.86 -16.05 21.01
CA GLY A 259 9.88 -15.25 20.34
C GLY A 259 9.94 -13.88 21.01
N ASN A 260 11.11 -13.27 21.02
CA ASN A 260 11.30 -11.96 21.66
C ASN A 260 10.22 -10.97 21.14
N PRO A 261 9.30 -10.49 22.00
CA PRO A 261 8.18 -9.65 21.58
C PRO A 261 8.63 -8.36 20.88
N GLY A 262 9.79 -7.82 21.27
CA GLY A 262 10.37 -6.63 20.64
C GLY A 262 10.86 -6.89 19.21
N LEU A 263 11.47 -8.06 18.96
CA LEU A 263 11.88 -8.44 17.59
C LEU A 263 10.67 -8.70 16.68
N ASP A 264 9.62 -9.35 17.18
CA ASP A 264 8.40 -9.55 16.43
C ASP A 264 7.77 -8.22 16.04
N ASN A 265 7.61 -7.30 17.01
CA ASN A 265 7.10 -5.94 16.75
C ASN A 265 7.96 -5.19 15.74
N PHE A 266 9.28 -5.24 15.87
CA PHE A 266 10.20 -4.61 14.92
C PHE A 266 9.98 -5.13 13.49
N PHE A 267 9.91 -6.47 13.30
CA PHE A 267 9.72 -7.03 11.97
C PHE A 267 8.32 -6.75 11.37
N ARG A 268 7.29 -6.48 12.19
CA ARG A 268 5.95 -6.07 11.70
C ARG A 268 5.98 -4.81 10.86
N HIS A 269 6.98 -3.96 11.07
CA HIS A 269 7.17 -2.77 10.25
C HIS A 269 7.74 -3.05 8.85
N PHE A 270 8.16 -4.29 8.53
CA PHE A 270 8.90 -4.53 7.30
C PHE A 270 8.15 -5.34 6.26
N ILE A 271 8.27 -4.86 5.03
CA ILE A 271 7.88 -5.57 3.82
C ILE A 271 9.15 -5.83 3.01
N PHE A 272 9.36 -7.09 2.64
CA PHE A 272 10.46 -7.53 1.80
C PHE A 272 9.93 -7.95 0.44
N SER A 273 10.55 -7.50 -0.65
CA SER A 273 10.12 -7.89 -1.98
C SER A 273 11.26 -8.04 -2.96
N GLY A 274 11.03 -8.86 -3.97
CA GLY A 274 11.94 -9.11 -5.07
C GLY A 274 11.22 -9.10 -6.42
N GLU A 275 11.85 -8.51 -7.42
CA GLU A 275 11.33 -8.45 -8.79
C GLU A 275 12.44 -8.88 -9.77
N PHE A 276 12.19 -9.97 -10.51
CA PHE A 276 12.99 -10.35 -11.66
C PHE A 276 12.51 -9.60 -12.90
N LEU A 277 13.44 -8.95 -13.60
CA LEU A 277 13.20 -8.11 -14.76
C LEU A 277 13.83 -8.78 -15.97
N LEU A 278 13.07 -9.64 -16.67
CA LEU A 278 13.56 -10.57 -17.66
C LEU A 278 13.18 -10.14 -19.09
N GLY A 279 13.94 -10.63 -20.04
CA GLY A 279 13.70 -10.39 -21.46
C GLY A 279 14.17 -9.02 -21.94
N ARG A 280 14.02 -8.79 -23.25
CA ARG A 280 14.37 -7.53 -23.88
C ARG A 280 13.38 -6.45 -23.40
N ASN A 281 13.91 -5.30 -22.93
CA ASN A 281 13.13 -4.19 -22.39
C ASN A 281 12.24 -4.60 -21.19
N GLU A 282 12.69 -5.56 -20.37
CA GLU A 282 11.97 -6.06 -19.20
C GLU A 282 10.54 -6.52 -19.54
N SER A 283 10.41 -7.22 -20.67
CA SER A 283 9.11 -7.66 -21.21
C SER A 283 8.41 -8.70 -20.35
N PHE A 284 9.15 -9.43 -19.52
CA PHE A 284 8.62 -10.36 -18.53
C PHE A 284 9.12 -10.02 -17.13
N ARG A 285 8.22 -10.01 -16.18
CA ARG A 285 8.53 -9.69 -14.77
C ARG A 285 7.93 -10.77 -13.87
N LEU A 286 8.75 -11.30 -12.96
CA LEU A 286 8.31 -12.22 -11.90
C LEU A 286 8.53 -11.53 -10.57
N ARG A 287 7.55 -11.60 -9.67
CA ARG A 287 7.52 -10.86 -8.40
C ARG A 287 7.21 -11.76 -7.24
N VAL A 288 7.86 -11.49 -6.13
CA VAL A 288 7.57 -12.09 -4.83
C VAL A 288 7.60 -11.03 -3.76
N GLY A 289 6.76 -11.16 -2.75
CA GLY A 289 6.70 -10.26 -1.63
C GLY A 289 6.37 -10.97 -0.33
N TYR A 290 6.82 -10.40 0.79
CA TYR A 290 6.51 -10.85 2.12
C TYR A 290 6.25 -9.66 3.02
N ASN A 291 5.09 -9.64 3.66
CA ASN A 291 4.65 -8.64 4.62
C ASN A 291 4.49 -9.30 6.00
N HIS A 292 5.36 -8.95 6.93
CA HIS A 292 5.39 -9.60 8.24
C HIS A 292 4.20 -9.23 9.11
N LEU A 293 3.74 -7.97 9.06
CA LEU A 293 2.53 -7.53 9.77
C LEU A 293 1.34 -8.37 9.35
N ARG A 294 1.09 -8.44 8.03
CA ARG A 294 -0.02 -9.24 7.47
C ARG A 294 0.10 -10.72 7.86
N LYS A 295 1.32 -11.26 7.92
CA LYS A 295 1.55 -12.63 8.41
C LYS A 295 1.07 -12.82 9.84
N LYS A 296 1.30 -11.84 10.70
CA LYS A 296 0.95 -11.93 12.12
C LYS A 296 -0.53 -11.65 12.40
N GLU A 297 -1.12 -10.71 11.69
CA GLU A 297 -2.53 -10.33 11.89
C GLU A 297 -3.52 -11.33 11.26
N LEU A 298 -3.17 -11.91 10.11
CA LEU A 298 -4.10 -12.73 9.32
C LEU A 298 -3.79 -14.24 9.37
N SER A 299 -2.83 -14.67 10.18
CA SER A 299 -2.59 -16.10 10.40
C SER A 299 -3.45 -16.64 11.54
N VAL A 300 -4.06 -17.78 11.31
CA VAL A 300 -4.81 -18.51 12.35
C VAL A 300 -3.85 -19.31 13.21
N ARG A 301 -4.00 -19.26 14.55
CA ARG A 301 -3.21 -20.09 15.48
C ARG A 301 -3.38 -21.58 15.12
N ASN A 302 -2.30 -22.33 15.25
CA ASN A 302 -2.24 -23.77 15.00
C ASN A 302 -2.41 -24.23 13.54
N TYR A 303 -2.56 -23.30 12.57
CA TYR A 303 -2.62 -23.63 11.16
C TYR A 303 -1.46 -23.00 10.38
N ARG A 304 -0.79 -23.80 9.54
CA ARG A 304 0.21 -23.28 8.59
C ARG A 304 -0.52 -22.48 7.50
N SER A 305 -0.25 -21.21 7.40
CA SER A 305 -0.87 -20.29 6.44
C SER A 305 0.23 -19.60 5.62
N LEU A 306 -0.05 -19.36 4.34
CA LEU A 306 0.76 -18.51 3.46
C LEU A 306 0.43 -17.02 3.63
N ALA A 307 -0.40 -16.64 4.62
CA ALA A 307 -0.70 -15.25 4.90
C ALA A 307 0.58 -14.40 4.97
N GLY A 308 0.55 -13.21 4.39
CA GLY A 308 1.70 -12.32 4.29
C GLY A 308 2.60 -12.55 3.07
N PHE A 309 2.52 -13.71 2.39
CA PHE A 309 3.22 -13.93 1.12
C PHE A 309 2.41 -13.42 -0.06
N SER A 310 3.09 -12.97 -1.08
CA SER A 310 2.50 -12.54 -2.35
C SER A 310 3.40 -12.88 -3.51
N GLY A 311 2.82 -12.99 -4.69
CA GLY A 311 3.56 -13.25 -5.91
C GLY A 311 2.80 -12.73 -7.13
N GLY A 312 3.48 -12.63 -8.25
CA GLY A 312 2.82 -12.18 -9.46
C GLY A 312 3.73 -12.18 -10.68
N VAL A 313 3.09 -12.00 -11.82
CA VAL A 313 3.75 -11.95 -13.11
C VAL A 313 3.31 -10.71 -13.87
N GLY A 314 4.20 -10.19 -14.72
CA GLY A 314 3.89 -9.10 -15.62
C GLY A 314 4.43 -9.36 -17.00
N PHE A 315 3.65 -9.01 -18.01
CA PHE A 315 4.00 -9.17 -19.43
C PHE A 315 3.84 -7.82 -20.15
N LYS A 316 4.81 -7.51 -21.00
CA LYS A 316 4.69 -6.40 -21.96
C LYS A 316 4.51 -7.00 -23.35
N ILE A 317 3.33 -6.81 -23.92
CA ILE A 317 2.96 -7.30 -25.24
C ILE A 317 2.63 -6.08 -26.11
N ASN A 318 3.51 -5.78 -27.05
CA ASN A 318 3.39 -4.60 -27.92
C ASN A 318 3.22 -3.31 -27.08
N ARG A 319 2.05 -2.68 -27.16
CA ARG A 319 1.68 -1.42 -26.50
C ARG A 319 1.06 -1.65 -25.11
N PHE A 320 0.72 -2.90 -24.78
CA PHE A 320 0.04 -3.23 -23.52
C PHE A 320 1.00 -3.85 -22.51
N ARG A 321 0.79 -3.50 -21.25
CA ARG A 321 1.34 -4.19 -20.08
C ARG A 321 0.19 -4.88 -19.37
N LEU A 322 0.36 -6.17 -19.10
CA LEU A 322 -0.57 -6.98 -18.33
C LEU A 322 0.14 -7.43 -17.05
N ASP A 323 -0.47 -7.22 -15.93
CA ASP A 323 0.06 -7.61 -14.63
C ASP A 323 -1.00 -8.43 -13.88
N VAL A 324 -0.55 -9.54 -13.28
CA VAL A 324 -1.36 -10.37 -12.39
C VAL A 324 -0.61 -10.51 -11.08
N GLY A 325 -1.27 -10.20 -9.98
CA GLY A 325 -0.74 -10.30 -8.63
C GLY A 325 -1.68 -11.10 -7.74
N TYR A 326 -1.13 -11.94 -6.90
CA TYR A 326 -1.86 -12.67 -5.87
C TYR A 326 -1.24 -12.39 -4.52
N GLY A 327 -2.07 -12.04 -3.54
CA GLY A 327 -1.68 -11.88 -2.15
C GLY A 327 -2.42 -12.89 -1.28
N ALA A 328 -1.68 -13.76 -0.58
CA ALA A 328 -2.27 -14.66 0.40
C ALA A 328 -2.58 -13.87 1.68
N TYR A 329 -3.87 -13.62 1.93
CA TYR A 329 -4.31 -12.83 3.06
C TYR A 329 -4.73 -13.70 4.24
N HIS A 330 -5.54 -14.70 4.01
CA HIS A 330 -6.08 -15.56 5.07
C HIS A 330 -6.05 -17.03 4.64
N LEU A 331 -6.23 -17.94 5.60
CA LEU A 331 -6.34 -19.38 5.33
C LEU A 331 -7.52 -19.69 4.39
N ALA A 332 -8.60 -18.92 4.48
CA ALA A 332 -9.79 -19.06 3.64
C ALA A 332 -9.61 -18.53 2.21
N GLY A 333 -8.55 -17.76 1.93
CA GLY A 333 -8.31 -17.22 0.59
C GLY A 333 -7.34 -16.04 0.56
N GLY A 334 -7.12 -15.56 -0.65
CA GLY A 334 -6.29 -14.39 -0.94
C GLY A 334 -6.99 -13.46 -1.91
N VAL A 335 -6.29 -12.42 -2.31
CA VAL A 335 -6.77 -11.42 -3.26
C VAL A 335 -6.08 -11.62 -4.60
N LEU A 336 -6.86 -11.67 -5.67
CA LEU A 336 -6.37 -11.72 -7.04
C LEU A 336 -6.51 -10.32 -7.66
N HIS A 337 -5.39 -9.76 -8.05
CA HIS A 337 -5.33 -8.43 -8.66
C HIS A 337 -4.87 -8.55 -10.12
N VAL A 338 -5.63 -7.98 -11.03
CA VAL A 338 -5.31 -7.95 -12.46
C VAL A 338 -5.21 -6.52 -12.91
N GLY A 339 -4.21 -6.22 -13.73
CA GLY A 339 -3.97 -4.88 -14.23
C GLY A 339 -3.64 -4.85 -15.72
N ILE A 340 -4.09 -3.81 -16.38
CA ILE A 340 -3.73 -3.48 -17.76
C ILE A 340 -3.23 -2.03 -17.81
N GLY A 341 -2.13 -1.81 -18.52
CA GLY A 341 -1.58 -0.48 -18.78
C GLY A 341 -1.22 -0.30 -20.23
N THR A 342 -1.33 0.92 -20.72
CA THR A 342 -0.94 1.29 -22.08
C THR A 342 -0.44 2.73 -22.13
N ASN A 343 0.17 3.13 -23.23
CA ASN A 343 0.42 4.53 -23.53
C ASN A 343 -0.51 4.98 -24.65
N LEU A 344 -1.37 5.95 -24.37
CA LEU A 344 -2.32 6.46 -25.37
C LEU A 344 -1.60 7.10 -26.57
N LYS A 345 -0.40 7.67 -26.38
CA LYS A 345 0.40 8.27 -27.46
C LYS A 345 0.92 7.24 -28.47
N ASP A 346 0.91 5.95 -28.13
CA ASP A 346 1.30 4.88 -29.06
C ASP A 346 0.21 4.60 -30.12
N PHE A 347 -0.99 5.22 -30.00
CA PHE A 347 -2.13 5.00 -30.87
C PHE A 347 -2.41 6.18 -31.83
N PHE A 348 -1.80 7.33 -31.53
CA PHE A 348 -1.97 8.58 -32.30
C PHE A 348 -0.59 9.11 -32.80
#